data_08bac46aacc78da178edaa8fedfcd507
#
_entry.id   08bac46aacc78da178edaa8fedfcd507
#
_cell.length_a   1.000
_cell.length_b   1.000
_cell.length_c   1.000
_cell.angle_alpha   90.00
_cell.angle_beta   90.00
_cell.angle_gamma   90.00
#
_symmetry.space_group_name_H-M   'P 1'
#
loop_
_entity.id
_entity.type
_entity.pdbx_description
1 polymer ?
#
loop_
_entity_poly.entity_id
_entity_poly.type
_entity_poly.pdbx_seq_one_letter_code
_entity_poly.pdbx_strand_id
1 'polypeptide(L)'
;MKLRVLLSETWRNLECSGRSLVAALALAAATCGAADLEMTSAASLMAQSRHFEQAGASTYLISAPRSVAGQVCEGLLSSGDIEASGALRAEGHVSLAVLPDQSLPVFAASPGLLRLLGVERTAASTGTVAVAEQVWESIFPTVGWPSDGTSYELPPLSISGSFAWPSDGRSSTLGFAVLSPTPPTGVYDQCWVRSSDPERDPRWLLSNVLLPGTNPSEVRTIQLNPTLGQHLESRAEFARRPSGLAFLPVGSFAAFLAAIAMFLRRVEVAGQREVGLTAGSAALMYTLESGLWWAASTLVSAPIVLWRAHVLDRSAEGDLAALALPLVASGYVGA
;
A
#
# COMPACT_ATOMS: atom_id res chain seq x y z
N MET A 1 39.74 -38.99 1.62
CA MET A 1 39.94 -38.27 2.89
C MET A 1 38.72 -38.39 3.78
N LYS A 2 38.87 -38.54 5.11
CA LYS A 2 37.69 -38.63 6.00
C LYS A 2 37.08 -37.24 6.13
N LEU A 3 35.74 -37.11 6.05
CA LEU A 3 34.99 -35.84 6.12
C LEU A 3 35.40 -34.96 7.32
N ARG A 4 35.71 -35.56 8.47
CA ARG A 4 36.16 -34.88 9.65
C ARG A 4 37.50 -34.11 9.46
N VAL A 5 38.39 -34.60 8.63
CA VAL A 5 39.68 -33.96 8.34
C VAL A 5 39.45 -32.73 7.42
N LEU A 6 38.55 -32.89 6.44
CA LEU A 6 38.14 -31.77 5.56
C LEU A 6 37.49 -30.62 6.37
N LEU A 7 36.60 -30.94 7.27
CA LEU A 7 35.94 -29.94 8.13
C LEU A 7 36.91 -29.23 9.06
N SER A 8 37.88 -29.96 9.67
CA SER A 8 38.86 -29.35 10.56
C SER A 8 39.83 -28.44 9.82
N GLU A 9 40.22 -28.79 8.60
CA GLU A 9 41.08 -27.93 7.76
C GLU A 9 40.32 -26.69 7.26
N THR A 10 39.05 -26.85 6.87
CA THR A 10 38.20 -25.71 6.48
C THR A 10 38.03 -24.71 7.64
N TRP A 11 37.79 -25.22 8.86
CA TRP A 11 37.68 -24.39 10.06
C TRP A 11 38.98 -23.63 10.38
N ARG A 12 40.14 -24.32 10.33
CA ARG A 12 41.45 -23.72 10.56
C ARG A 12 41.79 -22.65 9.54
N ASN A 13 41.42 -22.86 8.29
CA ASN A 13 41.57 -21.84 7.23
C ASN A 13 40.70 -20.58 7.48
N LEU A 14 39.50 -20.73 8.04
CA LEU A 14 38.68 -19.62 8.44
C LEU A 14 39.27 -18.79 9.58
N GLU A 15 39.73 -19.45 10.65
CA GLU A 15 40.32 -18.77 11.82
C GLU A 15 41.59 -18.01 11.48
N CYS A 16 42.41 -18.52 10.56
CA CYS A 16 43.67 -17.90 10.17
C CYS A 16 43.58 -16.84 9.06
N SER A 17 42.41 -16.73 8.39
CA SER A 17 42.27 -15.90 7.20
C SER A 17 41.32 -14.70 7.44
N GLY A 18 41.89 -13.54 7.77
CA GLY A 18 41.14 -12.26 7.80
C GLY A 18 40.41 -11.95 6.48
N ARG A 19 40.81 -12.59 5.37
CA ARG A 19 40.20 -12.46 4.05
C ARG A 19 38.78 -13.03 4.01
N SER A 20 38.53 -14.15 4.70
CA SER A 20 37.22 -14.79 4.80
C SER A 20 36.21 -13.88 5.52
N LEU A 21 36.65 -13.20 6.57
CA LEU A 21 35.86 -12.23 7.31
C LEU A 21 35.49 -11.02 6.42
N VAL A 22 36.49 -10.49 5.70
CA VAL A 22 36.28 -9.38 4.77
C VAL A 22 35.27 -9.75 3.68
N ALA A 23 35.40 -10.94 3.09
CA ALA A 23 34.46 -11.44 2.07
C ALA A 23 33.04 -11.59 2.63
N ALA A 24 32.86 -12.16 3.83
CA ALA A 24 31.58 -12.30 4.49
C ALA A 24 30.93 -10.94 4.80
N LEU A 25 31.71 -9.98 5.32
CA LEU A 25 31.20 -8.64 5.59
C LEU A 25 30.86 -7.87 4.32
N ALA A 26 31.66 -7.98 3.26
CA ALA A 26 31.38 -7.36 1.97
C ALA A 26 30.09 -7.92 1.36
N LEU A 27 29.88 -9.25 1.43
CA LEU A 27 28.66 -9.88 0.97
C LEU A 27 27.45 -9.49 1.83
N ALA A 28 27.61 -9.41 3.16
CA ALA A 28 26.56 -8.94 4.05
C ALA A 28 26.14 -7.49 3.73
N ALA A 29 27.12 -6.60 3.51
CA ALA A 29 26.85 -5.22 3.15
C ALA A 29 26.13 -5.11 1.79
N ALA A 30 26.55 -5.87 0.79
CA ALA A 30 25.90 -5.92 -0.52
C ALA A 30 24.45 -6.45 -0.42
N THR A 31 24.23 -7.50 0.38
CA THR A 31 22.88 -8.07 0.62
C THR A 31 21.99 -7.07 1.35
N CYS A 32 22.48 -6.42 2.41
CA CYS A 32 21.73 -5.39 3.13
C CYS A 32 21.38 -4.21 2.23
N GLY A 33 22.32 -3.72 1.42
CA GLY A 33 22.09 -2.60 0.52
C GLY A 33 21.07 -2.93 -0.57
N ALA A 34 21.16 -4.10 -1.17
CA ALA A 34 20.21 -4.55 -2.17
C ALA A 34 18.81 -4.77 -1.56
N ALA A 35 18.73 -5.34 -0.37
CA ALA A 35 17.47 -5.55 0.34
C ALA A 35 16.82 -4.22 0.75
N ASP A 36 17.59 -3.25 1.24
CA ASP A 36 17.07 -1.91 1.58
C ASP A 36 16.51 -1.19 0.34
N LEU A 37 17.22 -1.26 -0.79
CA LEU A 37 16.78 -0.69 -2.05
C LEU A 37 15.48 -1.31 -2.53
N GLU A 38 15.34 -2.65 -2.45
CA GLU A 38 14.14 -3.38 -2.83
C GLU A 38 12.95 -3.01 -1.93
N MET A 39 13.15 -3.04 -0.62
CA MET A 39 12.10 -2.73 0.35
C MET A 39 11.65 -1.28 0.29
N THR A 40 12.58 -0.32 0.15
CA THR A 40 12.23 1.10 0.03
C THR A 40 11.48 1.40 -1.28
N SER A 41 11.89 0.76 -2.38
CA SER A 41 11.18 0.84 -3.66
C SER A 41 9.74 0.30 -3.55
N ALA A 42 9.57 -0.87 -2.95
CA ALA A 42 8.25 -1.46 -2.73
C ALA A 42 7.38 -0.61 -1.78
N ALA A 43 7.96 -0.14 -0.67
CA ALA A 43 7.25 0.71 0.30
C ALA A 43 6.77 2.04 -0.33
N SER A 44 7.57 2.64 -1.22
CA SER A 44 7.19 3.86 -1.92
C SER A 44 5.98 3.65 -2.84
N LEU A 45 5.92 2.52 -3.56
CA LEU A 45 4.79 2.17 -4.41
C LEU A 45 3.52 1.89 -3.58
N MET A 46 3.65 1.18 -2.45
CA MET A 46 2.53 0.96 -1.53
C MET A 46 2.03 2.26 -0.92
N ALA A 47 2.92 3.19 -0.56
CA ALA A 47 2.55 4.50 -0.06
C ALA A 47 1.82 5.33 -1.13
N GLN A 48 2.25 5.25 -2.38
CA GLN A 48 1.60 5.91 -3.51
C GLN A 48 0.20 5.33 -3.77
N SER A 49 0.04 4.01 -3.72
CA SER A 49 -1.27 3.35 -3.86
C SER A 49 -2.25 3.80 -2.77
N ARG A 50 -1.80 3.82 -1.52
CA ARG A 50 -2.62 4.30 -0.40
C ARG A 50 -2.98 5.78 -0.52
N HIS A 51 -2.02 6.61 -0.92
CA HIS A 51 -2.31 8.02 -1.17
C HIS A 51 -3.36 8.20 -2.26
N PHE A 52 -3.29 7.41 -3.35
CA PHE A 52 -4.27 7.41 -4.42
C PHE A 52 -5.68 7.03 -3.91
N GLU A 53 -5.78 6.00 -3.09
CA GLU A 53 -7.05 5.55 -2.49
C GLU A 53 -7.60 6.57 -1.48
N GLN A 54 -6.77 7.04 -0.55
CA GLN A 54 -7.15 8.01 0.49
C GLN A 54 -7.56 9.35 -0.09
N ALA A 55 -6.90 9.80 -1.15
CA ALA A 55 -7.27 11.00 -1.88
C ALA A 55 -8.57 10.82 -2.71
N GLY A 56 -9.19 9.64 -2.70
CA GLY A 56 -10.43 9.36 -3.40
C GLY A 56 -10.28 9.18 -4.91
N ALA A 57 -9.06 8.98 -5.42
CA ALA A 57 -8.82 8.78 -6.84
C ALA A 57 -9.33 7.39 -7.34
N SER A 58 -9.50 6.41 -6.44
CA SER A 58 -10.17 5.14 -6.73
C SER A 58 -11.69 5.21 -6.68
N THR A 59 -12.25 6.40 -6.39
CA THR A 59 -13.69 6.62 -6.28
C THR A 59 -14.22 7.29 -7.54
N TYR A 60 -15.23 6.68 -8.13
CA TYR A 60 -15.93 7.18 -9.32
C TYR A 60 -17.39 7.47 -8.99
N LEU A 61 -17.95 8.44 -9.68
CA LEU A 61 -19.36 8.76 -9.52
C LEU A 61 -20.03 8.97 -10.87
N ILE A 62 -21.27 8.56 -10.96
CA ILE A 62 -22.19 8.95 -12.03
C ILE A 62 -23.15 9.99 -11.48
N SER A 63 -23.31 11.08 -12.20
CA SER A 63 -24.25 12.16 -11.90
C SER A 63 -25.33 12.19 -12.99
N ALA A 64 -26.57 12.04 -12.58
CA ALA A 64 -27.75 12.11 -13.43
C ALA A 64 -28.92 12.61 -12.55
N PRO A 65 -29.30 13.89 -12.63
CA PRO A 65 -30.30 14.49 -11.75
C PRO A 65 -31.62 13.69 -11.73
N ARG A 66 -32.02 13.26 -10.52
CA ARG A 66 -33.25 12.45 -10.29
C ARG A 66 -33.37 11.20 -11.18
N SER A 67 -32.24 10.60 -11.56
CA SER A 67 -32.28 9.46 -12.50
C SER A 67 -31.44 8.27 -12.01
N VAL A 68 -31.00 8.27 -10.76
CA VAL A 68 -30.23 7.19 -10.15
C VAL A 68 -31.07 6.39 -9.18
N ALA A 69 -31.15 5.06 -9.37
CA ALA A 69 -31.81 4.16 -8.45
C ALA A 69 -30.93 3.87 -7.22
N GLY A 70 -31.28 4.40 -6.04
CA GLY A 70 -30.44 4.29 -4.85
C GLY A 70 -30.21 2.84 -4.39
N GLN A 71 -31.23 1.98 -4.44
CA GLN A 71 -31.08 0.55 -4.10
C GLN A 71 -30.13 -0.19 -5.03
N VAL A 72 -30.19 0.09 -6.33
CA VAL A 72 -29.30 -0.53 -7.31
C VAL A 72 -27.86 -0.04 -7.10
N CYS A 73 -27.70 1.26 -6.79
CA CYS A 73 -26.39 1.83 -6.45
C CYS A 73 -25.76 1.11 -5.26
N GLU A 74 -26.45 0.95 -4.14
CA GLU A 74 -25.93 0.19 -2.99
C GLU A 74 -25.73 -1.30 -3.29
N GLY A 75 -26.57 -1.86 -4.17
CA GLY A 75 -26.45 -3.25 -4.60
C GLY A 75 -25.17 -3.57 -5.38
N LEU A 76 -24.43 -2.57 -5.90
CA LEU A 76 -23.16 -2.77 -6.58
C LEU A 76 -22.08 -3.38 -5.69
N LEU A 77 -22.19 -3.27 -4.36
CA LEU A 77 -21.32 -3.98 -3.41
C LEU A 77 -21.27 -5.49 -3.65
N SER A 78 -22.34 -6.08 -4.19
CA SER A 78 -22.39 -7.53 -4.45
C SER A 78 -21.56 -7.98 -5.65
N SER A 79 -21.03 -7.05 -6.46
CA SER A 79 -20.26 -7.37 -7.67
C SER A 79 -18.82 -7.88 -7.40
N GLY A 80 -18.31 -7.76 -6.17
CA GLY A 80 -16.95 -8.16 -5.80
C GLY A 80 -15.84 -7.22 -6.29
N ASP A 81 -16.10 -6.40 -7.29
CA ASP A 81 -15.16 -5.39 -7.81
C ASP A 81 -15.30 -4.03 -7.09
N ILE A 82 -16.30 -3.90 -6.21
CA ILE A 82 -16.64 -2.66 -5.50
C ILE A 82 -16.43 -2.86 -3.99
N GLU A 83 -15.58 -2.03 -3.40
CA GLU A 83 -15.33 -1.98 -1.97
C GLU A 83 -16.46 -1.26 -1.22
N ALA A 84 -16.91 -0.13 -1.78
CA ALA A 84 -17.97 0.69 -1.20
C ALA A 84 -18.81 1.33 -2.29
N SER A 85 -20.12 1.44 -2.05
CA SER A 85 -21.04 2.15 -2.95
C SER A 85 -22.12 2.84 -2.16
N GLY A 86 -22.61 3.99 -2.67
CA GLY A 86 -23.69 4.72 -2.05
C GLY A 86 -24.22 5.87 -2.90
N ALA A 87 -25.42 6.30 -2.59
CA ALA A 87 -26.17 7.29 -3.38
C ALA A 87 -26.27 8.63 -2.65
N LEU A 88 -26.23 9.73 -3.43
CA LEU A 88 -26.33 11.11 -2.96
C LEU A 88 -27.44 11.84 -3.72
N ARG A 89 -28.23 12.64 -2.99
CA ARG A 89 -29.26 13.52 -3.56
C ARG A 89 -29.20 14.90 -2.90
N ALA A 90 -29.29 15.97 -3.69
CA ALA A 90 -29.41 17.31 -3.15
C ALA A 90 -30.82 17.54 -2.57
N GLU A 91 -30.91 18.02 -1.32
CA GLU A 91 -32.19 18.31 -0.63
C GLU A 91 -32.43 19.84 -0.46
N GLY A 92 -31.44 20.67 -0.74
CA GLY A 92 -31.54 22.10 -0.61
C GLY A 92 -30.47 22.69 0.30
N HIS A 93 -30.84 23.70 1.08
CA HIS A 93 -29.90 24.43 1.93
C HIS A 93 -30.51 24.69 3.31
N VAL A 94 -29.65 24.76 4.32
CA VAL A 94 -30.03 25.11 5.69
C VAL A 94 -29.12 26.23 6.21
N SER A 95 -29.68 27.15 6.97
CA SER A 95 -28.91 28.15 7.73
C SER A 95 -28.94 27.78 9.20
N LEU A 96 -27.79 27.72 9.84
CA LEU A 96 -27.68 27.44 11.27
C LEU A 96 -27.88 28.74 12.06
N ALA A 97 -28.51 28.63 13.23
CA ALA A 97 -28.72 29.79 14.10
C ALA A 97 -27.40 30.48 14.54
N VAL A 98 -26.30 29.70 14.61
CA VAL A 98 -24.96 30.19 14.95
C VAL A 98 -24.18 30.76 13.75
N LEU A 99 -24.66 30.51 12.51
CA LEU A 99 -24.08 30.97 11.26
C LEU A 99 -25.20 31.48 10.33
N PRO A 100 -25.93 32.54 10.69
CA PRO A 100 -27.16 32.95 9.98
C PRO A 100 -26.90 33.45 8.55
N ASP A 101 -25.71 33.97 8.28
CA ASP A 101 -25.31 34.47 6.96
C ASP A 101 -24.75 33.40 6.03
N GLN A 102 -24.58 32.17 6.53
CA GLN A 102 -24.07 31.06 5.74
C GLN A 102 -25.17 30.04 5.44
N SER A 103 -25.35 29.77 4.16
CA SER A 103 -26.28 28.76 3.67
C SER A 103 -25.50 27.48 3.36
N LEU A 104 -25.73 26.42 4.14
CA LEU A 104 -25.07 25.13 4.00
C LEU A 104 -25.90 24.21 3.10
N PRO A 105 -25.31 23.61 2.07
CA PRO A 105 -26.01 22.62 1.25
C PRO A 105 -26.29 21.35 2.05
N VAL A 106 -27.49 20.85 1.94
CA VAL A 106 -27.95 19.61 2.54
C VAL A 106 -28.10 18.54 1.48
N PHE A 107 -27.51 17.39 1.74
CA PHE A 107 -27.62 16.22 0.87
C PHE A 107 -28.20 15.04 1.62
N ALA A 108 -29.17 14.35 1.01
CA ALA A 108 -29.56 13.01 1.42
C ALA A 108 -28.45 12.03 1.02
N ALA A 109 -27.97 11.29 1.99
CA ALA A 109 -26.91 10.31 1.80
C ALA A 109 -27.38 8.92 2.21
N SER A 110 -27.22 7.94 1.34
CA SER A 110 -27.54 6.56 1.66
C SER A 110 -26.53 5.97 2.66
N PRO A 111 -26.90 4.91 3.42
CA PRO A 111 -26.01 4.29 4.39
C PRO A 111 -24.68 3.84 3.80
N GLY A 112 -24.67 3.39 2.55
CA GLY A 112 -23.45 3.01 1.84
C GLY A 112 -22.52 4.20 1.60
N LEU A 113 -23.06 5.37 1.26
CA LEU A 113 -22.26 6.58 1.07
C LEU A 113 -21.67 7.08 2.39
N LEU A 114 -22.42 7.05 3.47
CA LEU A 114 -21.91 7.42 4.79
C LEU A 114 -20.72 6.54 5.20
N ARG A 115 -20.80 5.24 4.95
CA ARG A 115 -19.66 4.30 5.17
C ARG A 115 -18.46 4.63 4.27
N LEU A 116 -18.70 4.96 2.99
CA LEU A 116 -17.66 5.36 2.04
C LEU A 116 -16.92 6.61 2.51
N LEU A 117 -17.62 7.53 3.16
CA LEU A 117 -17.07 8.78 3.71
C LEU A 117 -16.50 8.63 5.13
N GLY A 118 -16.54 7.42 5.71
CA GLY A 118 -16.02 7.17 7.06
C GLY A 118 -16.89 7.75 8.18
N VAL A 119 -18.14 8.09 7.88
CA VAL A 119 -19.08 8.55 8.90
C VAL A 119 -19.46 7.37 9.79
N GLU A 120 -19.15 7.48 11.08
CA GLU A 120 -19.44 6.41 12.05
C GLU A 120 -20.95 6.13 12.16
N ARG A 121 -21.28 4.91 12.59
CA ARG A 121 -22.67 4.39 12.68
C ARG A 121 -23.60 5.23 13.55
N THR A 122 -23.08 6.05 14.45
CA THR A 122 -23.84 6.96 15.32
C THR A 122 -24.65 8.00 14.54
N ALA A 123 -24.18 8.40 13.35
CA ALA A 123 -24.89 9.34 12.48
C ALA A 123 -26.10 8.74 11.75
N ALA A 124 -26.34 7.44 11.85
CA ALA A 124 -27.43 6.76 11.14
C ALA A 124 -28.79 6.77 11.89
N SER A 125 -28.90 7.47 13.02
CA SER A 125 -30.18 7.59 13.74
C SER A 125 -31.10 8.58 13.01
N THR A 126 -32.39 8.24 12.94
CA THR A 126 -33.40 9.07 12.30
C THR A 126 -33.45 10.48 12.93
N GLY A 127 -33.26 11.52 12.13
CA GLY A 127 -33.33 12.91 12.62
C GLY A 127 -31.98 13.57 12.95
N THR A 128 -30.87 12.83 12.85
CA THR A 128 -29.53 13.41 13.03
C THR A 128 -28.80 13.54 11.70
N VAL A 129 -27.83 14.45 11.63
CA VAL A 129 -27.05 14.72 10.42
C VAL A 129 -25.56 14.60 10.71
N ALA A 130 -24.76 14.35 9.66
CA ALA A 130 -23.33 14.49 9.70
C ALA A 130 -22.90 15.78 8.99
N VAL A 131 -21.88 16.45 9.49
CA VAL A 131 -21.35 17.68 8.91
C VAL A 131 -19.92 17.51 8.46
N ALA A 132 -19.52 18.26 7.42
CA ALA A 132 -18.11 18.34 7.07
C ALA A 132 -17.29 18.95 8.22
N GLU A 133 -16.08 18.45 8.46
CA GLU A 133 -15.20 18.97 9.53
C GLU A 133 -14.98 20.48 9.41
N GLN A 134 -14.88 21.01 8.20
CA GLN A 134 -14.76 22.45 7.96
C GLN A 134 -15.95 23.26 8.48
N VAL A 135 -17.15 22.68 8.44
CA VAL A 135 -18.35 23.30 9.05
C VAL A 135 -18.22 23.31 10.57
N TRP A 136 -17.80 22.16 11.14
CA TRP A 136 -17.58 22.07 12.58
C TRP A 136 -16.53 23.06 13.07
N GLU A 137 -15.37 23.13 12.41
CA GLU A 137 -14.28 24.05 12.71
C GLU A 137 -14.69 25.53 12.60
N SER A 138 -15.59 25.85 11.68
CA SER A 138 -16.14 27.20 11.54
C SER A 138 -17.01 27.61 12.73
N ILE A 139 -17.69 26.65 13.36
CA ILE A 139 -18.57 26.87 14.51
C ILE A 139 -17.76 26.81 15.81
N PHE A 140 -16.84 25.85 15.91
CA PHE A 140 -16.04 25.56 17.09
C PHE A 140 -14.54 25.50 16.76
N PRO A 141 -13.90 26.63 16.47
CA PRO A 141 -12.51 26.67 15.95
C PRO A 141 -11.45 26.15 16.92
N THR A 142 -11.78 26.03 18.22
CA THR A 142 -10.85 25.56 19.26
C THR A 142 -11.17 24.15 19.77
N VAL A 143 -12.26 23.54 19.31
CA VAL A 143 -12.75 22.25 19.79
C VAL A 143 -12.83 21.29 18.61
N GLY A 144 -11.97 20.28 18.63
CA GLY A 144 -12.06 19.20 17.66
C GLY A 144 -13.39 18.43 17.76
N TRP A 145 -13.73 17.65 16.76
CA TRP A 145 -14.91 16.79 16.80
C TRP A 145 -14.78 15.79 17.96
N PRO A 146 -15.76 15.75 18.90
CA PRO A 146 -15.71 14.80 20.01
C PRO A 146 -15.98 13.38 19.54
N SER A 147 -15.12 12.47 19.96
CA SER A 147 -15.18 11.04 19.59
C SER A 147 -16.08 10.19 20.52
N ASP A 148 -16.83 10.84 21.42
CA ASP A 148 -17.66 10.19 22.43
C ASP A 148 -19.06 9.75 21.96
N GLY A 149 -19.39 10.02 20.69
CA GLY A 149 -20.67 9.68 20.08
C GLY A 149 -21.85 10.53 20.57
N THR A 150 -21.59 11.66 21.24
CA THR A 150 -22.65 12.60 21.64
C THR A 150 -23.22 13.32 20.43
N SER A 151 -24.53 13.57 20.42
CA SER A 151 -25.16 14.44 19.43
C SER A 151 -25.26 15.88 19.94
N TYR A 152 -25.06 16.82 19.02
CA TYR A 152 -25.09 18.25 19.28
C TYR A 152 -26.32 18.89 18.65
N GLU A 153 -27.13 19.52 19.48
CA GLU A 153 -28.31 20.25 19.01
C GLU A 153 -27.89 21.65 18.56
N LEU A 154 -27.87 21.84 17.23
CA LEU A 154 -27.66 23.15 16.59
C LEU A 154 -28.91 23.48 15.76
N PRO A 155 -29.92 24.15 16.35
CA PRO A 155 -31.16 24.37 15.62
C PRO A 155 -30.94 25.00 14.24
N PRO A 156 -31.58 24.47 13.18
CA PRO A 156 -32.63 23.45 13.21
C PRO A 156 -32.14 21.99 13.14
N LEU A 157 -30.84 21.72 13.31
CA LEU A 157 -30.23 20.40 13.10
C LEU A 157 -29.73 19.77 14.40
N SER A 158 -29.81 18.45 14.47
CA SER A 158 -29.13 17.63 15.48
C SER A 158 -27.95 16.94 14.81
N ILE A 159 -26.73 17.29 15.19
CA ILE A 159 -25.48 16.78 14.59
C ILE A 159 -24.97 15.61 15.41
N SER A 160 -24.75 14.47 14.77
CA SER A 160 -24.26 13.23 15.43
C SER A 160 -23.00 12.65 14.80
N GLY A 161 -22.45 13.28 13.76
CA GLY A 161 -21.24 12.82 13.11
C GLY A 161 -20.54 13.93 12.33
N SER A 162 -19.26 13.73 12.07
CA SER A 162 -18.51 14.54 11.12
C SER A 162 -17.83 13.65 10.09
N PHE A 163 -17.42 14.24 8.99
CA PHE A 163 -16.62 13.58 7.96
C PHE A 163 -15.53 14.51 7.47
N ALA A 164 -14.35 13.94 7.25
CA ALA A 164 -13.22 14.65 6.70
C ALA A 164 -13.40 14.88 5.20
N TRP A 165 -13.20 16.12 4.77
CA TRP A 165 -13.19 16.47 3.35
C TRP A 165 -11.96 17.31 3.01
N PRO A 166 -10.77 16.66 2.87
CA PRO A 166 -9.53 17.38 2.62
C PRO A 166 -9.53 18.05 1.24
N SER A 167 -8.80 19.16 1.14
CA SER A 167 -8.57 19.91 -0.10
C SER A 167 -7.38 19.32 -0.88
N ASP A 168 -7.50 18.06 -1.32
CA ASP A 168 -6.45 17.26 -1.96
C ASP A 168 -6.63 17.11 -3.48
N GLY A 169 -7.47 17.94 -4.07
CA GLY A 169 -7.80 17.90 -5.49
C GLY A 169 -9.14 17.23 -5.82
N ARG A 170 -9.85 16.69 -4.81
CA ARG A 170 -11.23 16.24 -4.99
C ARG A 170 -12.20 17.42 -5.14
N SER A 171 -13.37 17.16 -5.73
CA SER A 171 -14.43 18.17 -5.84
C SER A 171 -14.76 18.78 -4.46
N SER A 172 -14.83 20.11 -4.38
CA SER A 172 -15.15 20.83 -3.14
C SER A 172 -16.63 20.73 -2.72
N THR A 173 -17.47 20.01 -3.45
CA THR A 173 -18.94 19.98 -3.25
C THR A 173 -19.36 19.60 -1.85
N LEU A 174 -18.66 18.66 -1.20
CA LEU A 174 -18.98 18.21 0.16
C LEU A 174 -18.11 18.88 1.24
N GLY A 175 -17.17 19.76 0.91
CA GLY A 175 -16.29 20.40 1.88
C GLY A 175 -17.00 21.31 2.90
N PHE A 176 -18.18 21.83 2.53
CA PHE A 176 -19.04 22.64 3.38
C PHE A 176 -20.48 22.15 3.33
N ALA A 177 -20.71 20.85 3.59
CA ALA A 177 -21.98 20.21 3.42
C ALA A 177 -22.51 19.56 4.69
N VAL A 178 -23.82 19.38 4.72
CA VAL A 178 -24.57 18.60 5.70
C VAL A 178 -25.11 17.36 5.02
N LEU A 179 -24.87 16.17 5.60
CA LEU A 179 -25.36 14.89 5.12
C LEU A 179 -26.49 14.40 6.02
N SER A 180 -27.67 14.22 5.43
CA SER A 180 -28.85 13.65 6.09
C SER A 180 -28.93 12.15 5.76
N PRO A 181 -28.82 11.24 6.74
CA PRO A 181 -28.97 9.82 6.51
C PRO A 181 -30.36 9.51 5.97
N THR A 182 -30.42 8.86 4.81
CA THR A 182 -31.69 8.55 4.12
C THR A 182 -31.64 7.12 3.60
N PRO A 183 -32.74 6.33 3.74
CA PRO A 183 -32.78 4.99 3.18
C PRO A 183 -32.46 4.98 1.68
N PRO A 184 -31.83 3.93 1.13
CA PRO A 184 -31.46 3.88 -0.29
C PRO A 184 -32.65 3.71 -1.23
N THR A 185 -33.88 3.70 -0.67
CA THR A 185 -35.13 3.61 -1.43
C THR A 185 -35.42 4.93 -2.14
N GLY A 186 -35.74 4.85 -3.44
CA GLY A 186 -36.12 6.02 -4.23
C GLY A 186 -35.03 6.47 -5.19
N VAL A 187 -35.17 7.72 -5.62
CA VAL A 187 -34.40 8.32 -6.70
C VAL A 187 -33.37 9.29 -6.13
N TYR A 188 -32.19 9.20 -6.67
CA TYR A 188 -31.01 10.00 -6.29
C TYR A 188 -30.44 10.74 -7.51
N ASP A 189 -29.50 11.65 -7.25
CA ASP A 189 -28.82 12.44 -8.28
C ASP A 189 -27.47 11.85 -8.67
N GLN A 190 -26.84 11.12 -7.74
CA GLN A 190 -25.51 10.57 -7.93
C GLN A 190 -25.39 9.18 -7.32
N CYS A 191 -24.59 8.31 -7.95
CA CYS A 191 -24.09 7.07 -7.37
C CYS A 191 -22.58 7.10 -7.32
N TRP A 192 -22.03 6.84 -6.15
CA TRP A 192 -20.60 6.81 -5.86
C TRP A 192 -20.17 5.38 -5.65
N VAL A 193 -19.04 5.01 -6.25
CA VAL A 193 -18.44 3.69 -6.08
C VAL A 193 -16.95 3.82 -5.85
N ARG A 194 -16.42 3.08 -4.88
CA ARG A 194 -15.00 2.88 -4.69
C ARG A 194 -14.62 1.52 -5.24
N SER A 195 -13.65 1.48 -6.15
CA SER A 195 -13.13 0.23 -6.66
C SER A 195 -12.32 -0.50 -5.59
N SER A 196 -12.47 -1.82 -5.50
CA SER A 196 -11.62 -2.70 -4.67
C SER A 196 -10.23 -2.87 -5.27
N ASP A 197 -10.09 -2.63 -6.57
CA ASP A 197 -8.82 -2.70 -7.31
C ASP A 197 -8.59 -1.35 -8.01
N PRO A 198 -7.58 -0.55 -7.60
CA PRO A 198 -7.32 0.77 -8.19
C PRO A 198 -6.91 0.71 -9.67
N GLU A 199 -6.55 -0.49 -10.19
CA GLU A 199 -6.24 -0.70 -11.60
C GLU A 199 -7.49 -0.96 -12.45
N ARG A 200 -8.62 -1.29 -11.82
CA ARG A 200 -9.89 -1.54 -12.52
C ARG A 200 -10.76 -0.30 -12.58
N ASP A 201 -11.26 -0.02 -13.77
CA ASP A 201 -12.22 1.05 -14.01
C ASP A 201 -13.67 0.54 -13.78
N PRO A 202 -14.33 0.96 -12.71
CA PRO A 202 -15.69 0.52 -12.41
C PRO A 202 -16.77 1.30 -13.19
N ARG A 203 -16.40 2.26 -14.06
CA ARG A 203 -17.36 3.14 -14.76
C ARG A 203 -18.40 2.39 -15.58
N TRP A 204 -18.06 1.22 -16.11
CA TRP A 204 -19.03 0.39 -16.84
C TRP A 204 -20.18 -0.13 -15.96
N LEU A 205 -19.96 -0.32 -14.65
CA LEU A 205 -21.01 -0.73 -13.71
C LEU A 205 -21.98 0.40 -13.40
N LEU A 206 -21.51 1.65 -13.46
CA LEU A 206 -22.29 2.82 -13.09
C LEU A 206 -23.46 3.07 -14.04
N SER A 207 -23.40 2.64 -15.28
CA SER A 207 -24.53 2.76 -16.21
C SER A 207 -25.76 1.94 -15.77
N ASN A 208 -25.56 0.87 -15.01
CA ASN A 208 -26.64 -0.02 -14.57
C ASN A 208 -27.54 0.60 -13.48
N VAL A 209 -27.10 1.68 -12.84
CA VAL A 209 -27.87 2.34 -11.78
C VAL A 209 -28.87 3.37 -12.31
N LEU A 210 -28.81 3.68 -13.61
CA LEU A 210 -29.68 4.67 -14.23
C LEU A 210 -31.07 4.12 -14.43
N LEU A 211 -32.06 4.96 -14.17
CA LEU A 211 -33.45 4.65 -14.43
C LEU A 211 -33.75 4.61 -15.96
N PRO A 212 -34.66 3.77 -16.39
CA PRO A 212 -35.12 3.76 -17.80
C PRO A 212 -35.61 5.13 -18.25
N GLY A 213 -35.18 5.58 -19.43
CA GLY A 213 -35.57 6.86 -19.97
C GLY A 213 -34.72 8.05 -19.53
N THR A 214 -33.67 7.83 -18.80
CA THR A 214 -32.69 8.87 -18.46
C THR A 214 -32.10 9.49 -19.73
N ASN A 215 -32.08 10.82 -19.79
CA ASN A 215 -31.49 11.55 -20.91
C ASN A 215 -29.94 11.41 -20.90
N PRO A 216 -29.33 10.80 -21.93
CA PRO A 216 -27.86 10.61 -21.96
C PRO A 216 -27.04 11.91 -21.88
N SER A 217 -27.61 13.03 -22.30
CA SER A 217 -26.90 14.33 -22.25
C SER A 217 -26.75 14.88 -20.84
N GLU A 218 -27.54 14.40 -19.90
CA GLU A 218 -27.49 14.81 -18.49
C GLU A 218 -26.61 13.87 -17.64
N VAL A 219 -26.20 12.74 -18.22
CA VAL A 219 -25.35 11.75 -17.53
C VAL A 219 -23.90 12.13 -17.63
N ARG A 220 -23.25 12.25 -16.48
CA ARG A 220 -21.81 12.49 -16.39
C ARG A 220 -21.16 11.49 -15.47
N THR A 221 -20.15 10.79 -15.96
CA THR A 221 -19.31 9.92 -15.13
C THR A 221 -17.95 10.58 -14.92
N ILE A 222 -17.60 10.82 -13.68
CA ILE A 222 -16.37 11.50 -13.28
C ILE A 222 -15.67 10.74 -12.16
N GLN A 223 -14.38 10.91 -12.07
CA GLN A 223 -13.56 10.47 -10.94
C GLN A 223 -13.64 11.54 -9.85
N LEU A 224 -13.69 11.13 -8.59
CA LEU A 224 -13.81 12.07 -7.47
C LEU A 224 -12.60 12.98 -7.37
N ASN A 225 -11.41 12.44 -7.55
CA ASN A 225 -10.16 13.19 -7.60
C ASN A 225 -9.37 12.86 -8.88
N PRO A 226 -9.49 13.68 -9.92
CA PRO A 226 -8.79 13.44 -11.18
C PRO A 226 -7.34 13.93 -11.20
N THR A 227 -6.87 14.62 -10.15
CA THR A 227 -5.54 15.24 -10.13
C THR A 227 -4.39 14.23 -10.06
N LEU A 228 -4.67 13.03 -9.54
CA LEU A 228 -3.71 11.93 -9.41
C LEU A 228 -3.68 10.98 -10.62
N GLY A 229 -4.41 11.32 -11.68
CA GLY A 229 -4.53 10.46 -12.86
C GLY A 229 -5.72 9.51 -12.80
N GLN A 230 -6.03 8.88 -13.95
CA GLN A 230 -7.23 8.03 -14.06
C GLN A 230 -7.01 6.60 -13.55
N HIS A 231 -5.80 6.10 -13.63
CA HIS A 231 -5.43 4.75 -13.23
C HIS A 231 -4.07 4.77 -12.55
N LEU A 232 -3.92 3.92 -11.55
CA LEU A 232 -2.64 3.65 -10.93
C LEU A 232 -2.19 2.26 -11.40
N GLU A 233 -1.21 2.19 -12.29
CA GLU A 233 -0.64 0.93 -12.77
C GLU A 233 0.35 0.32 -11.75
N SER A 234 -0.06 0.24 -10.48
CA SER A 234 0.82 -0.15 -9.37
C SER A 234 1.44 -1.54 -9.58
N ARG A 235 0.67 -2.50 -10.13
CA ARG A 235 1.17 -3.85 -10.42
C ARG A 235 2.19 -3.86 -11.55
N ALA A 236 1.92 -3.10 -12.62
CA ALA A 236 2.83 -2.99 -13.75
C ALA A 236 4.12 -2.28 -13.36
N GLU A 237 4.04 -1.22 -12.57
CA GLU A 237 5.20 -0.52 -12.03
C GLU A 237 5.98 -1.40 -11.05
N PHE A 238 5.29 -2.13 -10.17
CA PHE A 238 5.91 -3.10 -9.27
C PHE A 238 6.66 -4.20 -10.05
N ALA A 239 6.08 -4.73 -11.12
CA ALA A 239 6.71 -5.74 -11.94
C ALA A 239 7.90 -5.21 -12.78
N ARG A 240 7.86 -3.95 -13.19
CA ARG A 240 8.92 -3.30 -14.00
C ARG A 240 10.05 -2.69 -13.16
N ARG A 241 9.95 -2.68 -11.83
CA ARG A 241 10.96 -2.04 -11.00
C ARG A 241 12.34 -2.71 -11.17
N PRO A 242 13.41 -1.94 -11.37
CA PRO A 242 14.77 -2.49 -11.54
C PRO A 242 15.26 -3.22 -10.28
N SER A 243 14.80 -2.79 -9.11
CA SER A 243 15.14 -3.41 -7.83
C SER A 243 14.67 -4.86 -7.70
N GLY A 244 13.60 -5.27 -8.39
CA GLY A 244 13.15 -6.66 -8.43
C GLY A 244 14.19 -7.65 -9.00
N LEU A 245 15.18 -7.15 -9.72
CA LEU A 245 16.31 -7.93 -10.23
C LEU A 245 17.58 -7.80 -9.38
N ALA A 246 17.51 -7.14 -8.20
CA ALA A 246 18.68 -6.89 -7.34
C ALA A 246 19.39 -8.17 -6.86
N PHE A 247 18.72 -9.32 -6.89
CA PHE A 247 19.34 -10.62 -6.61
C PHE A 247 20.43 -11.01 -7.62
N LEU A 248 20.37 -10.55 -8.87
CA LEU A 248 21.37 -10.85 -9.89
C LEU A 248 22.74 -10.19 -9.58
N PRO A 249 22.81 -8.87 -9.30
CA PRO A 249 24.09 -8.25 -8.94
C PRO A 249 24.64 -8.79 -7.60
N VAL A 250 23.81 -9.15 -6.63
CA VAL A 250 24.28 -9.78 -5.38
C VAL A 250 24.90 -11.15 -5.66
N GLY A 251 24.25 -12.00 -6.44
CA GLY A 251 24.79 -13.31 -6.84
C GLY A 251 26.06 -13.18 -7.68
N SER A 252 26.10 -12.23 -8.63
CA SER A 252 27.29 -11.94 -9.43
C SER A 252 28.47 -11.44 -8.57
N PHE A 253 28.17 -10.62 -7.57
CA PHE A 253 29.19 -10.13 -6.62
C PHE A 253 29.72 -11.27 -5.73
N ALA A 254 28.86 -12.17 -5.26
CA ALA A 254 29.28 -13.35 -4.52
C ALA A 254 30.19 -14.25 -5.36
N ALA A 255 29.82 -14.52 -6.61
CA ALA A 255 30.65 -15.30 -7.55
C ALA A 255 31.99 -14.61 -7.83
N PHE A 256 32.03 -13.31 -7.97
CA PHE A 256 33.26 -12.52 -8.13
C PHE A 256 34.17 -12.61 -6.90
N LEU A 257 33.63 -12.50 -5.69
CA LEU A 257 34.41 -12.69 -4.45
C LEU A 257 34.99 -14.10 -4.36
N ALA A 258 34.21 -15.13 -4.71
CA ALA A 258 34.66 -16.52 -4.73
C ALA A 258 35.82 -16.72 -5.75
N ALA A 259 35.67 -16.15 -6.95
CA ALA A 259 36.70 -16.19 -8.00
C ALA A 259 38.02 -15.51 -7.55
N ILE A 260 37.91 -14.32 -6.91
CA ILE A 260 39.10 -13.65 -6.33
C ILE A 260 39.75 -14.52 -5.25
N ALA A 261 38.97 -15.09 -4.34
CA ALA A 261 39.47 -15.95 -3.29
C ALA A 261 40.25 -17.14 -3.87
N MET A 262 39.70 -17.78 -4.91
CA MET A 262 40.36 -18.88 -5.64
C MET A 262 41.63 -18.43 -6.35
N PHE A 263 41.62 -17.28 -7.01
CA PHE A 263 42.78 -16.72 -7.69
C PHE A 263 43.93 -16.42 -6.73
N LEU A 264 43.63 -15.84 -5.58
CA LEU A 264 44.63 -15.53 -4.56
C LEU A 264 45.26 -16.76 -3.92
N ARG A 265 44.55 -17.92 -3.94
CA ARG A 265 45.04 -19.21 -3.39
C ARG A 265 45.56 -20.16 -4.44
N ARG A 266 45.71 -19.75 -5.69
CA ARG A 266 46.15 -20.61 -6.79
C ARG A 266 47.45 -21.39 -6.52
N VAL A 267 48.41 -20.77 -5.79
CA VAL A 267 49.68 -21.40 -5.44
C VAL A 267 49.49 -22.49 -4.38
N GLU A 268 48.64 -22.23 -3.37
CA GLU A 268 48.30 -23.20 -2.32
C GLU A 268 47.59 -24.43 -2.94
N VAL A 269 46.68 -24.19 -3.87
CA VAL A 269 45.94 -25.25 -4.60
C VAL A 269 46.89 -26.11 -5.43
N ALA A 270 47.87 -25.46 -6.10
CA ALA A 270 48.87 -26.18 -6.88
C ALA A 270 49.72 -27.09 -5.97
N GLY A 271 50.21 -26.59 -4.84
CA GLY A 271 50.96 -27.40 -3.87
C GLY A 271 50.18 -28.52 -3.25
N GLN A 272 48.87 -28.35 -2.96
CA GLN A 272 48.00 -29.38 -2.44
C GLN A 272 47.75 -30.51 -3.47
N ARG A 273 47.70 -30.19 -4.79
CA ARG A 273 47.64 -31.19 -5.85
C ARG A 273 48.88 -32.03 -5.98
N GLU A 274 50.07 -31.47 -5.79
CA GLU A 274 51.31 -32.19 -5.79
C GLU A 274 51.42 -33.21 -4.63
N VAL A 275 50.80 -32.91 -3.50
CA VAL A 275 50.72 -33.82 -2.32
C VAL A 275 49.59 -34.87 -2.48
N GLY A 276 48.87 -34.90 -3.64
CA GLY A 276 47.89 -35.92 -3.97
C GLY A 276 46.42 -35.57 -3.65
N LEU A 277 46.11 -34.28 -3.42
CA LEU A 277 44.68 -33.87 -3.28
C LEU A 277 43.98 -34.01 -4.63
N THR A 278 42.89 -34.79 -4.65
CA THR A 278 42.06 -34.94 -5.87
C THR A 278 41.26 -33.66 -6.15
N ALA A 279 41.00 -33.37 -7.43
CA ALA A 279 40.20 -32.18 -7.83
C ALA A 279 38.83 -32.16 -7.15
N GLY A 280 38.18 -33.32 -6.95
CA GLY A 280 36.89 -33.40 -6.25
C GLY A 280 36.98 -33.04 -4.77
N SER A 281 38.05 -33.45 -4.07
CA SER A 281 38.26 -33.10 -2.66
C SER A 281 38.55 -31.59 -2.52
N ALA A 282 39.31 -31.00 -3.44
CA ALA A 282 39.55 -29.57 -3.47
C ALA A 282 38.24 -28.78 -3.73
N ALA A 283 37.47 -29.16 -4.72
CA ALA A 283 36.17 -28.55 -5.01
C ALA A 283 35.23 -28.59 -3.79
N LEU A 284 35.11 -29.73 -3.13
CA LEU A 284 34.29 -29.86 -1.93
C LEU A 284 34.76 -28.95 -0.78
N MET A 285 36.06 -28.81 -0.58
CA MET A 285 36.62 -27.94 0.44
C MET A 285 36.29 -26.46 0.18
N TYR A 286 36.41 -25.99 -1.07
CA TYR A 286 36.07 -24.62 -1.44
C TYR A 286 34.56 -24.36 -1.38
N THR A 287 33.71 -25.33 -1.77
CA THR A 287 32.26 -25.19 -1.63
C THR A 287 31.85 -25.09 -0.16
N LEU A 288 32.46 -25.86 0.72
CA LEU A 288 32.20 -25.76 2.16
C LEU A 288 32.67 -24.41 2.73
N GLU A 289 33.84 -23.93 2.30
CA GLU A 289 34.35 -22.60 2.72
C GLU A 289 33.41 -21.47 2.23
N SER A 290 33.00 -21.48 0.97
CA SER A 290 32.05 -20.50 0.43
C SER A 290 30.70 -20.55 1.16
N GLY A 291 30.22 -21.75 1.48
CA GLY A 291 29.00 -21.96 2.27
C GLY A 291 29.09 -21.33 3.67
N LEU A 292 30.28 -21.39 4.30
CA LEU A 292 30.51 -20.77 5.61
C LEU A 292 30.53 -19.22 5.52
N TRP A 293 31.12 -18.65 4.47
CA TRP A 293 31.04 -17.19 4.27
C TRP A 293 29.60 -16.73 4.06
N TRP A 294 28.84 -17.48 3.25
CA TRP A 294 27.44 -17.19 3.04
C TRP A 294 26.64 -17.29 4.35
N ALA A 295 26.86 -18.33 5.14
CA ALA A 295 26.21 -18.50 6.42
C ALA A 295 26.56 -17.35 7.40
N ALA A 296 27.83 -16.96 7.47
CA ALA A 296 28.27 -15.84 8.28
C ALA A 296 27.66 -14.51 7.79
N SER A 297 27.64 -14.27 6.48
CA SER A 297 26.99 -13.12 5.86
C SER A 297 25.49 -13.08 6.20
N THR A 298 24.79 -14.22 6.10
CA THR A 298 23.38 -14.33 6.42
C THR A 298 23.08 -14.07 7.90
N LEU A 299 23.92 -14.60 8.80
CA LEU A 299 23.78 -14.34 10.25
C LEU A 299 23.90 -12.85 10.60
N VAL A 300 24.70 -12.10 9.85
CA VAL A 300 24.85 -10.65 10.05
C VAL A 300 23.74 -9.88 9.34
N SER A 301 23.44 -10.22 8.09
CA SER A 301 22.50 -9.44 7.28
C SER A 301 21.03 -9.70 7.62
N ALA A 302 20.64 -10.95 7.95
CA ALA A 302 19.24 -11.29 8.19
C ALA A 302 18.59 -10.47 9.32
N PRO A 303 19.19 -10.31 10.52
CA PRO A 303 18.58 -9.49 11.56
C PRO A 303 18.45 -8.02 11.16
N ILE A 304 19.43 -7.48 10.42
CA ILE A 304 19.41 -6.09 9.94
C ILE A 304 18.26 -5.91 8.94
N VAL A 305 18.12 -6.83 7.98
CA VAL A 305 17.07 -6.82 6.96
C VAL A 305 15.69 -6.96 7.61
N LEU A 306 15.52 -7.90 8.55
CA LEU A 306 14.26 -8.09 9.26
C LEU A 306 13.87 -6.88 10.12
N TRP A 307 14.84 -6.29 10.81
CA TRP A 307 14.61 -5.05 11.57
C TRP A 307 14.19 -3.91 10.64
N ARG A 308 14.86 -3.76 9.50
CA ARG A 308 14.54 -2.72 8.51
C ARG A 308 13.18 -2.94 7.90
N ALA A 309 12.83 -4.18 7.54
CA ALA A 309 11.50 -4.55 7.07
C ALA A 309 10.43 -4.16 8.09
N HIS A 310 10.63 -4.53 9.37
CA HIS A 310 9.69 -4.19 10.43
C HIS A 310 9.49 -2.68 10.62
N VAL A 311 10.55 -1.88 10.47
CA VAL A 311 10.45 -0.41 10.52
C VAL A 311 9.64 0.14 9.35
N LEU A 312 9.84 -0.40 8.14
CA LEU A 312 9.11 -0.01 6.94
C LEU A 312 7.66 -0.53 6.94
N ASP A 313 7.40 -1.75 7.42
CA ASP A 313 6.06 -2.33 7.50
C ASP A 313 5.12 -1.52 8.40
N ARG A 314 5.63 -0.94 9.49
CA ARG A 314 4.86 -0.01 10.34
C ARG A 314 4.31 1.20 9.57
N SER A 315 5.01 1.61 8.53
CA SER A 315 4.59 2.72 7.66
C SER A 315 3.84 2.24 6.42
N ALA A 316 4.06 0.99 6.00
CA ALA A 316 3.60 0.45 4.72
C ALA A 316 2.49 -0.61 4.83
N GLU A 317 2.18 -1.12 6.05
CA GLU A 317 1.15 -2.16 6.28
C GLU A 317 1.26 -3.36 5.30
N GLY A 318 2.49 -3.76 4.98
CA GLY A 318 2.77 -4.83 4.03
C GLY A 318 3.85 -5.80 4.51
N ASP A 319 3.87 -7.02 3.98
CA ASP A 319 4.91 -8.01 4.29
C ASP A 319 6.15 -7.79 3.40
N LEU A 320 6.96 -6.78 3.75
CA LEU A 320 8.19 -6.44 3.04
C LEU A 320 9.32 -7.45 3.30
N ALA A 321 9.24 -8.23 4.37
CA ALA A 321 10.26 -9.23 4.70
C ALA A 321 10.35 -10.34 3.63
N ALA A 322 9.23 -10.72 3.03
CA ALA A 322 9.18 -11.72 1.96
C ALA A 322 9.98 -11.31 0.71
N LEU A 323 10.11 -10.02 0.44
CA LEU A 323 10.86 -9.50 -0.72
C LEU A 323 12.37 -9.67 -0.56
N ALA A 324 12.87 -9.80 0.66
CA ALA A 324 14.28 -9.97 0.93
C ALA A 324 14.78 -11.43 0.80
N LEU A 325 13.88 -12.43 0.82
CA LEU A 325 14.25 -13.84 0.74
C LEU A 325 15.06 -14.23 -0.51
N PRO A 326 14.69 -13.77 -1.74
CA PRO A 326 15.48 -14.06 -2.94
C PRO A 326 16.89 -13.49 -2.89
N LEU A 327 17.09 -12.34 -2.24
CA LEU A 327 18.39 -11.69 -2.11
C LEU A 327 19.34 -12.48 -1.21
N VAL A 328 18.82 -13.00 -0.09
CA VAL A 328 19.59 -13.86 0.80
C VAL A 328 19.96 -15.16 0.11
N ALA A 329 19.02 -15.78 -0.62
CA ALA A 329 19.25 -17.03 -1.36
C ALA A 329 20.25 -16.87 -2.51
N SER A 330 20.26 -15.73 -3.24
CA SER A 330 21.14 -15.48 -4.37
C SER A 330 22.61 -15.46 -4.00
N GLY A 331 22.92 -15.01 -2.79
CA GLY A 331 24.30 -15.07 -2.25
C GLY A 331 24.86 -16.48 -2.17
N TYR A 332 24.01 -17.49 -1.92
CA TYR A 332 24.41 -18.90 -1.90
C TYR A 332 24.69 -19.47 -3.30
N VAL A 333 23.86 -19.13 -4.27
CA VAL A 333 24.00 -19.65 -5.66
C VAL A 333 25.24 -19.05 -6.33
N GLY A 334 25.61 -17.80 -6.00
CA GLY A 334 26.80 -17.14 -6.54
C GLY A 334 28.11 -17.54 -5.88
N ALA A 335 28.09 -18.04 -4.64
CA ALA A 335 29.25 -18.47 -3.88
C ALA A 335 29.59 -19.94 -4.11
#